data_79c6b8032479d4306fe6f1545d9ef19c
#
_entry.id   79c6b8032479d4306fe6f1545d9ef19c
#
_cell.length_a   1.000
_cell.length_b   1.000
_cell.length_c   1.000
_cell.angle_alpha   90.00
_cell.angle_beta   90.00
_cell.angle_gamma   90.00
#
_symmetry.space_group_name_H-M   'P 1'
#
loop_
_entity.id
_entity.type
_entity.pdbx_description
1 polymer ?
#
loop_
_entity_poly.entity_id
_entity_poly.type
_entity_poly.pdbx_seq_one_letter_code
_entity_poly.pdbx_strand_id
1 'polypeptide(L)'
;SLMKDGAVVLHFSRDTLVDNAAMASALASGKVGAYITDFATPEVMKMEHAIVLPHLGASTAEAEDNCAAMAVQEMMDYLENGNIKNSVNFPACDMGACPAGMSRAAVMHENIPSMISRITDVFGEEGVNIENMTNKSRGDAAYTMLDLDQPVPATAVEKLEALEGVR
;
A
#
# COMPACT_ATOMS: atom_id res chain seq x y z
N SER A 1 8.63 15.63 -25.42
CA SER A 1 9.85 15.99 -26.21
C SER A 1 11.07 15.11 -25.87
N LEU A 2 11.04 14.36 -24.74
CA LEU A 2 12.17 13.50 -24.33
C LEU A 2 12.18 12.12 -25.00
N MET A 3 11.06 11.66 -25.55
CA MET A 3 10.98 10.37 -26.23
C MET A 3 11.71 10.42 -27.60
N LYS A 4 12.19 9.26 -28.03
CA LYS A 4 12.70 9.09 -29.42
C LYS A 4 11.56 9.26 -30.43
N ASP A 5 11.92 9.66 -31.64
CA ASP A 5 10.96 9.73 -32.73
C ASP A 5 10.48 8.32 -33.11
N GLY A 6 9.19 8.18 -33.36
CA GLY A 6 8.57 6.89 -33.62
C GLY A 6 8.41 5.99 -32.40
N ALA A 7 8.52 6.53 -31.17
CA ALA A 7 8.34 5.74 -29.94
C ALA A 7 6.97 5.09 -29.89
N VAL A 8 6.88 3.87 -29.36
CA VAL A 8 5.63 3.19 -29.05
C VAL A 8 5.28 3.42 -27.58
N VAL A 9 4.07 3.89 -27.32
CA VAL A 9 3.56 4.12 -25.96
C VAL A 9 2.54 3.07 -25.60
N LEU A 10 2.77 2.34 -24.50
CA LEU A 10 1.84 1.38 -23.91
C LEU A 10 1.23 1.99 -22.65
N HIS A 11 -0.09 2.08 -22.60
CA HIS A 11 -0.80 2.72 -21.49
C HIS A 11 -1.93 1.82 -20.96
N PHE A 12 -1.64 1.09 -19.90
CA PHE A 12 -2.54 0.15 -19.23
C PHE A 12 -2.74 0.50 -17.74
N SER A 13 -2.53 1.77 -17.35
CA SER A 13 -2.59 2.20 -15.94
C SER A 13 -3.93 2.82 -15.57
N ARG A 14 -4.11 4.11 -15.84
CA ARG A 14 -5.34 4.87 -15.61
C ARG A 14 -5.53 5.92 -16.71
N ASP A 15 -6.74 6.09 -17.18
CA ASP A 15 -7.12 6.97 -18.31
C ASP A 15 -6.66 8.42 -18.16
N THR A 16 -6.67 8.94 -16.94
CA THR A 16 -6.31 10.33 -16.62
C THR A 16 -4.81 10.64 -16.64
N LEU A 17 -3.95 9.63 -16.83
CA LEU A 17 -2.48 9.82 -16.81
C LEU A 17 -1.92 10.33 -18.14
N VAL A 18 -2.68 10.22 -19.21
CA VAL A 18 -2.28 10.66 -20.56
C VAL A 18 -3.22 11.77 -21.03
N ASP A 19 -2.64 12.91 -21.41
CA ASP A 19 -3.37 13.97 -22.10
C ASP A 19 -3.67 13.53 -23.54
N ASN A 20 -4.94 13.29 -23.83
CA ASN A 20 -5.39 12.80 -25.13
C ASN A 20 -5.07 13.77 -26.28
N ALA A 21 -5.16 15.09 -26.05
CA ALA A 21 -4.87 16.08 -27.08
C ALA A 21 -3.37 16.13 -27.39
N ALA A 22 -2.52 16.05 -26.36
CA ALA A 22 -1.07 15.96 -26.53
C ALA A 22 -0.66 14.65 -27.22
N MET A 23 -1.31 13.53 -26.90
CA MET A 23 -1.06 12.23 -27.53
C MET A 23 -1.47 12.25 -29.01
N ALA A 24 -2.64 12.76 -29.34
CA ALA A 24 -3.07 12.91 -30.71
C ALA A 24 -2.09 13.75 -31.56
N SER A 25 -1.61 14.86 -31.01
CA SER A 25 -0.62 15.71 -31.66
C SER A 25 0.73 14.99 -31.84
N ALA A 26 1.15 14.19 -30.86
CA ALA A 26 2.38 13.42 -30.94
C ALA A 26 2.32 12.28 -31.98
N LEU A 27 1.17 11.63 -32.13
CA LEU A 27 0.90 10.64 -33.19
C LEU A 27 0.92 11.31 -34.58
N ALA A 28 0.18 12.41 -34.74
CA ALA A 28 0.10 13.13 -35.99
C ALA A 28 1.46 13.67 -36.49
N SER A 29 2.35 14.04 -35.57
CA SER A 29 3.71 14.50 -35.88
C SER A 29 4.72 13.37 -36.10
N GLY A 30 4.35 12.12 -35.89
CA GLY A 30 5.26 10.97 -35.93
C GLY A 30 6.24 10.88 -34.74
N LYS A 31 6.10 11.76 -33.76
CA LYS A 31 6.90 11.69 -32.52
C LYS A 31 6.60 10.41 -31.75
N VAL A 32 5.33 10.01 -31.70
CA VAL A 32 4.84 8.71 -31.27
C VAL A 32 4.43 7.92 -32.51
N GLY A 33 4.99 6.74 -32.69
CA GLY A 33 4.69 5.87 -33.84
C GLY A 33 3.44 5.03 -33.64
N ALA A 34 3.14 4.65 -32.39
CA ALA A 34 1.90 3.95 -32.04
C ALA A 34 1.55 4.20 -30.55
N TYR A 35 0.25 4.27 -30.27
CA TYR A 35 -0.31 4.35 -28.93
C TYR A 35 -1.23 3.16 -28.69
N ILE A 36 -0.85 2.29 -27.74
CA ILE A 36 -1.63 1.10 -27.39
C ILE A 36 -2.18 1.30 -25.97
N THR A 37 -3.51 1.21 -25.84
CA THR A 37 -4.18 1.43 -24.56
C THR A 37 -5.40 0.53 -24.41
N ASP A 38 -5.83 0.31 -23.18
CA ASP A 38 -7.09 -0.35 -22.85
C ASP A 38 -8.16 0.63 -22.33
N PHE A 39 -7.96 1.94 -22.59
CA PHE A 39 -8.94 3.00 -22.28
C PHE A 39 -9.61 3.50 -23.55
N ALA A 40 -10.79 2.94 -23.85
CA ALA A 40 -11.59 3.24 -25.04
C ALA A 40 -12.40 4.53 -24.86
N THR A 41 -11.75 5.70 -24.91
CA THR A 41 -12.49 6.97 -24.96
C THR A 41 -12.84 7.35 -26.40
N PRO A 42 -13.89 8.16 -26.63
CA PRO A 42 -14.26 8.63 -27.98
C PRO A 42 -13.13 9.39 -28.70
N GLU A 43 -12.27 10.07 -27.94
CA GLU A 43 -11.11 10.80 -28.45
C GLU A 43 -10.03 9.81 -28.92
N VAL A 44 -9.68 8.83 -28.08
CA VAL A 44 -8.64 7.83 -28.38
C VAL A 44 -9.03 6.97 -29.58
N MET A 45 -10.30 6.59 -29.68
CA MET A 45 -10.80 5.77 -30.79
C MET A 45 -10.74 6.48 -32.15
N LYS A 46 -10.58 7.80 -32.16
CA LYS A 46 -10.44 8.60 -33.40
C LYS A 46 -8.99 8.89 -33.78
N MET A 47 -8.03 8.55 -32.93
CA MET A 47 -6.61 8.80 -33.17
C MET A 47 -6.08 7.80 -34.20
N GLU A 48 -5.43 8.31 -35.24
CA GLU A 48 -4.63 7.46 -36.13
C GLU A 48 -3.46 6.83 -35.37
N HIS A 49 -3.11 5.59 -35.68
CA HIS A 49 -2.07 4.82 -35.02
C HIS A 49 -2.32 4.52 -33.53
N ALA A 50 -3.56 4.69 -33.03
CA ALA A 50 -3.97 4.18 -31.75
C ALA A 50 -4.56 2.76 -31.89
N ILE A 51 -4.17 1.86 -31.01
CA ILE A 51 -4.71 0.50 -30.89
C ILE A 51 -5.39 0.41 -29.52
N VAL A 52 -6.69 0.17 -29.54
CA VAL A 52 -7.49 0.07 -28.32
C VAL A 52 -7.80 -1.40 -28.04
N LEU A 53 -7.46 -1.87 -26.84
CA LEU A 53 -7.71 -3.21 -26.35
C LEU A 53 -8.84 -3.20 -25.32
N PRO A 54 -9.50 -4.33 -25.08
CA PRO A 54 -10.41 -4.45 -23.93
C PRO A 54 -9.67 -4.29 -22.60
N HIS A 55 -10.28 -3.56 -21.64
CA HIS A 55 -9.72 -3.37 -20.29
C HIS A 55 -10.04 -4.60 -19.42
N LEU A 56 -9.20 -5.64 -19.51
CA LEU A 56 -9.43 -6.95 -18.89
C LEU A 56 -8.33 -7.37 -17.88
N GLY A 57 -7.42 -6.47 -17.53
CA GLY A 57 -6.26 -6.81 -16.69
C GLY A 57 -6.60 -7.47 -15.35
N ALA A 58 -7.73 -7.09 -14.73
CA ALA A 58 -8.20 -7.66 -13.48
C ALA A 58 -9.55 -8.43 -13.62
N SER A 59 -10.04 -8.60 -14.85
CA SER A 59 -11.38 -9.15 -15.13
C SER A 59 -11.34 -10.52 -15.80
N THR A 60 -10.30 -11.29 -15.56
CA THR A 60 -10.25 -12.71 -15.90
C THR A 60 -10.66 -13.53 -14.69
N ALA A 61 -11.30 -14.70 -14.89
CA ALA A 61 -11.70 -15.57 -13.78
C ALA A 61 -10.52 -15.88 -12.84
N GLU A 62 -9.34 -16.16 -13.40
CA GLU A 62 -8.12 -16.40 -12.63
C GLU A 62 -7.68 -15.17 -11.81
N ALA A 63 -7.75 -13.96 -12.38
CA ALA A 63 -7.39 -12.74 -11.68
C ALA A 63 -8.37 -12.45 -10.53
N GLU A 64 -9.68 -12.64 -10.74
CA GLU A 64 -10.71 -12.45 -9.73
C GLU A 64 -10.54 -13.43 -8.56
N ASP A 65 -10.33 -14.72 -8.85
CA ASP A 65 -10.09 -15.75 -7.83
C ASP A 65 -8.82 -15.46 -7.03
N ASN A 66 -7.73 -15.11 -7.70
CA ASN A 66 -6.45 -14.78 -7.04
C ASN A 66 -6.57 -13.51 -6.19
N CYS A 67 -7.24 -12.46 -6.68
CA CYS A 67 -7.45 -11.23 -5.91
C CYS A 67 -8.27 -11.50 -4.65
N ALA A 68 -9.35 -12.29 -4.76
CA ALA A 68 -10.17 -12.65 -3.60
C ALA A 68 -9.38 -13.46 -2.57
N ALA A 69 -8.65 -14.48 -3.01
CA ALA A 69 -7.82 -15.31 -2.12
C ALA A 69 -6.73 -14.49 -1.43
N MET A 70 -6.01 -13.65 -2.17
CA MET A 70 -4.96 -12.78 -1.62
C MET A 70 -5.52 -11.78 -0.61
N ALA A 71 -6.64 -11.12 -0.92
CA ALA A 71 -7.26 -10.15 -0.02
C ALA A 71 -7.69 -10.80 1.30
N VAL A 72 -8.26 -12.01 1.26
CA VAL A 72 -8.64 -12.76 2.46
C VAL A 72 -7.41 -13.15 3.27
N GLN A 73 -6.36 -13.65 2.62
CA GLN A 73 -5.11 -14.03 3.32
C GLN A 73 -4.43 -12.83 3.99
N GLU A 74 -4.36 -11.69 3.31
CA GLU A 74 -3.79 -10.46 3.87
C GLU A 74 -4.63 -9.93 5.04
N MET A 75 -5.95 -10.00 4.94
CA MET A 75 -6.85 -9.60 6.03
C MET A 75 -6.70 -10.53 7.24
N MET A 76 -6.65 -11.83 7.04
CA MET A 76 -6.41 -12.80 8.13
C MET A 76 -5.06 -12.56 8.79
N ASP A 77 -3.99 -12.39 8.01
CA ASP A 77 -2.66 -12.12 8.55
C ASP A 77 -2.61 -10.81 9.36
N TYR A 78 -3.33 -9.78 8.90
CA TYR A 78 -3.48 -8.54 9.65
C TYR A 78 -4.26 -8.73 10.97
N LEU A 79 -5.39 -9.41 10.93
CA LEU A 79 -6.24 -9.61 12.11
C LEU A 79 -5.62 -10.56 13.15
N GLU A 80 -4.90 -11.58 12.69
CA GLU A 80 -4.31 -12.60 13.56
C GLU A 80 -2.91 -12.21 14.04
N ASN A 81 -2.13 -11.52 13.21
CA ASN A 81 -0.70 -11.27 13.44
C ASN A 81 -0.31 -9.78 13.38
N GLY A 82 -1.20 -8.88 12.99
CA GLY A 82 -0.89 -7.46 12.82
C GLY A 82 -0.02 -7.15 11.60
N ASN A 83 0.30 -8.11 10.75
CA ASN A 83 1.17 -7.90 9.60
C ASN A 83 0.48 -7.05 8.53
N ILE A 84 1.20 -6.08 7.96
CA ILE A 84 0.72 -5.23 6.87
C ILE A 84 1.48 -5.58 5.60
N LYS A 85 0.74 -6.03 4.56
CA LYS A 85 1.24 -6.29 3.21
C LYS A 85 0.41 -5.50 2.20
N ASN A 86 1.06 -5.03 1.13
CA ASN A 86 0.42 -4.34 -0.01
C ASN A 86 -0.49 -3.14 0.34
N SER A 87 -0.34 -2.55 1.53
CA SER A 87 -1.12 -1.40 1.92
C SER A 87 -0.80 -0.16 1.07
N VAL A 88 -1.83 0.60 0.71
CA VAL A 88 -1.70 1.83 -0.09
C VAL A 88 -1.16 3.00 0.75
N ASN A 89 -1.54 3.07 2.02
CA ASN A 89 -1.30 4.21 2.92
C ASN A 89 -0.33 3.91 4.06
N PHE A 90 -0.21 2.63 4.50
CA PHE A 90 0.74 2.23 5.53
C PHE A 90 1.99 1.56 4.93
N PRO A 91 3.12 1.58 5.64
CA PRO A 91 4.31 0.83 5.25
C PRO A 91 4.07 -0.67 5.38
N ALA A 92 4.74 -1.46 4.53
CA ALA A 92 4.80 -2.90 4.75
C ALA A 92 5.55 -3.19 6.06
N CYS A 93 4.93 -3.96 6.94
CA CYS A 93 5.45 -4.30 8.26
C CYS A 93 5.07 -5.74 8.58
N ASP A 94 6.05 -6.62 8.70
CA ASP A 94 5.85 -8.05 8.88
C ASP A 94 6.82 -8.57 9.95
N MET A 95 6.28 -9.23 10.96
CA MET A 95 7.03 -9.92 12.01
C MET A 95 6.72 -11.43 12.01
N GLY A 96 6.04 -11.93 10.98
CA GLY A 96 5.55 -13.31 10.93
C GLY A 96 4.39 -13.56 11.90
N ALA A 97 4.12 -14.83 12.19
CA ALA A 97 3.11 -15.21 13.16
C ALA A 97 3.53 -14.79 14.58
N CYS A 98 2.57 -14.34 15.39
CA CYS A 98 2.82 -14.06 16.79
C CYS A 98 3.29 -15.34 17.49
N PRO A 99 4.44 -15.33 18.20
CA PRO A 99 4.97 -16.53 18.84
C PRO A 99 4.01 -17.10 19.90
N ALA A 100 3.98 -18.42 20.02
CA ALA A 100 3.11 -19.08 20.98
C ALA A 100 3.46 -18.64 22.44
N GLY A 101 2.45 -18.28 23.19
CA GLY A 101 2.60 -17.80 24.57
C GLY A 101 2.94 -16.32 24.71
N MET A 102 3.10 -15.61 23.60
CA MET A 102 3.26 -14.15 23.57
C MET A 102 1.96 -13.46 23.15
N SER A 103 1.88 -12.18 23.40
CA SER A 103 0.86 -11.33 22.81
C SER A 103 1.52 -10.28 21.91
N ARG A 104 0.77 -9.79 20.93
CA ARG A 104 1.26 -8.76 20.02
C ARG A 104 0.44 -7.49 20.17
N ALA A 105 1.12 -6.38 20.39
CA ALA A 105 0.55 -5.05 20.28
C ALA A 105 0.94 -4.43 18.93
N ALA A 106 -0.02 -3.78 18.29
CA ALA A 106 0.17 -3.06 17.04
C ALA A 106 -0.34 -1.63 17.21
N VAL A 107 0.53 -0.66 17.00
CA VAL A 107 0.24 0.76 17.23
C VAL A 107 0.40 1.54 15.94
N MET A 108 -0.70 2.15 15.48
CA MET A 108 -0.70 3.11 14.39
C MET A 108 -0.44 4.50 14.95
N HIS A 109 0.54 5.19 14.39
CA HIS A 109 0.89 6.51 14.92
C HIS A 109 1.48 7.43 13.83
N GLU A 110 1.60 8.70 14.17
CA GLU A 110 2.30 9.66 13.34
C GLU A 110 3.81 9.41 13.37
N ASN A 111 4.47 9.66 12.24
CA ASN A 111 5.92 9.54 12.11
C ASN A 111 6.61 10.80 12.65
N ILE A 112 6.57 10.99 13.97
CA ILE A 112 7.16 12.13 14.66
C ILE A 112 8.23 11.70 15.66
N PRO A 113 9.15 12.59 16.06
CA PRO A 113 10.22 12.27 17.01
C PRO A 113 9.68 11.73 18.33
N SER A 114 10.43 10.81 18.94
CA SER A 114 10.18 10.22 20.27
C SER A 114 8.95 9.30 20.37
N MET A 115 8.22 9.01 19.28
CA MET A 115 7.05 8.13 19.37
C MET A 115 7.40 6.72 19.84
N ILE A 116 8.49 6.14 19.33
CA ILE A 116 8.93 4.81 19.75
C ILE A 116 9.23 4.78 21.25
N SER A 117 9.97 5.77 21.76
CA SER A 117 10.25 5.89 23.21
C SER A 117 8.95 5.95 24.01
N ARG A 118 8.03 6.85 23.63
CA ARG A 118 6.75 7.01 24.34
C ARG A 118 5.92 5.73 24.35
N ILE A 119 5.89 4.99 23.23
CA ILE A 119 5.19 3.71 23.13
C ILE A 119 5.86 2.65 24.04
N THR A 120 7.19 2.54 24.01
CA THR A 120 7.90 1.55 24.82
C THR A 120 7.88 1.87 26.32
N ASP A 121 7.88 3.16 26.68
CA ASP A 121 7.78 3.61 28.08
C ASP A 121 6.45 3.17 28.71
N VAL A 122 5.34 3.19 27.98
CA VAL A 122 4.04 2.69 28.44
C VAL A 122 4.13 1.24 28.88
N PHE A 123 4.76 0.35 28.10
CA PHE A 123 4.91 -1.06 28.47
C PHE A 123 5.89 -1.24 29.64
N GLY A 124 6.96 -0.46 29.67
CA GLY A 124 7.91 -0.47 30.79
C GLY A 124 7.28 -0.05 32.13
N GLU A 125 6.41 0.97 32.12
CA GLU A 125 5.66 1.40 33.30
C GLU A 125 4.68 0.32 33.82
N GLU A 126 4.10 -0.45 32.91
CA GLU A 126 3.20 -1.56 33.24
C GLU A 126 3.96 -2.87 33.60
N GLY A 127 5.30 -2.85 33.58
CA GLY A 127 6.13 -4.00 33.87
C GLY A 127 6.05 -5.12 32.84
N VAL A 128 5.72 -4.78 31.59
CA VAL A 128 5.63 -5.69 30.45
C VAL A 128 6.95 -5.69 29.70
N ASN A 129 7.53 -6.87 29.46
CA ASN A 129 8.75 -7.00 28.68
C ASN A 129 8.47 -7.08 27.19
N ILE A 130 9.26 -6.37 26.40
CA ILE A 130 9.20 -6.39 24.92
C ILE A 130 10.27 -7.36 24.43
N GLU A 131 9.84 -8.48 23.86
CA GLU A 131 10.73 -9.54 23.36
C GLU A 131 11.22 -9.24 21.94
N ASN A 132 10.36 -8.63 21.12
CA ASN A 132 10.68 -8.24 19.75
C ASN A 132 9.90 -7.00 19.36
N MET A 133 10.46 -6.19 18.48
CA MET A 133 9.80 -4.97 18.02
C MET A 133 10.23 -4.64 16.59
N THR A 134 9.28 -4.13 15.82
CA THR A 134 9.57 -3.49 14.54
C THR A 134 8.77 -2.20 14.40
N ASN A 135 9.40 -1.20 13.80
CA ASN A 135 8.74 0.04 13.42
C ASN A 135 9.02 0.32 11.95
N LYS A 136 7.99 0.65 11.20
CA LYS A 136 8.08 1.06 9.80
C LYS A 136 7.31 2.36 9.60
N SER A 137 7.83 3.25 8.76
CA SER A 137 7.18 4.50 8.43
C SER A 137 7.05 4.70 6.93
N ARG A 138 6.02 5.44 6.53
CA ARG A 138 5.79 5.87 5.15
C ARG A 138 5.13 7.25 5.16
N GLY A 139 5.89 8.27 4.78
CA GLY A 139 5.44 9.66 4.91
C GLY A 139 5.16 10.01 6.37
N ASP A 140 3.97 10.50 6.64
CA ASP A 140 3.54 10.96 7.97
C ASP A 140 2.97 9.84 8.84
N ALA A 141 2.81 8.63 8.30
CA ALA A 141 2.29 7.47 9.03
C ALA A 141 3.41 6.53 9.43
N ALA A 142 3.30 5.97 10.62
CA ALA A 142 4.16 4.91 11.12
C ALA A 142 3.33 3.80 11.77
N TYR A 143 3.91 2.63 11.81
CA TYR A 143 3.33 1.43 12.40
C TYR A 143 4.38 0.70 13.20
N THR A 144 4.10 0.51 14.50
CA THR A 144 4.97 -0.22 15.42
C THR A 144 4.28 -1.49 15.89
N MET A 145 4.96 -2.62 15.73
CA MET A 145 4.55 -3.91 16.31
C MET A 145 5.51 -4.31 17.40
N LEU A 146 4.97 -4.87 18.48
CA LEU A 146 5.73 -5.34 19.64
C LEU A 146 5.22 -6.73 20.04
N ASP A 147 6.11 -7.69 20.20
CA ASP A 147 5.82 -8.97 20.83
C ASP A 147 6.15 -8.87 22.32
N LEU A 148 5.21 -9.24 23.16
CA LEU A 148 5.23 -9.05 24.60
C LEU A 148 5.20 -10.41 25.30
N ASP A 149 5.91 -10.54 26.42
CA ASP A 149 6.01 -11.77 27.22
C ASP A 149 4.72 -12.12 27.99
N GLN A 150 3.75 -11.22 28.00
CA GLN A 150 2.47 -11.38 28.69
C GLN A 150 1.34 -10.66 27.95
N PRO A 151 0.06 -10.91 28.30
CA PRO A 151 -1.09 -10.22 27.71
C PRO A 151 -1.00 -8.71 27.86
N VAL A 152 -1.42 -7.96 26.83
CA VAL A 152 -1.44 -6.49 26.85
C VAL A 152 -2.39 -6.02 27.96
N PRO A 153 -1.91 -5.27 28.99
CA PRO A 153 -2.78 -4.72 30.02
C PRO A 153 -3.76 -3.70 29.45
N ALA A 154 -5.01 -3.67 29.92
CA ALA A 154 -5.99 -2.67 29.50
C ALA A 154 -5.51 -1.24 29.78
N THR A 155 -4.81 -1.04 30.89
CA THR A 155 -4.19 0.25 31.26
C THR A 155 -3.13 0.70 30.24
N ALA A 156 -2.37 -0.22 29.65
CA ALA A 156 -1.42 0.09 28.59
C ALA A 156 -2.16 0.57 27.33
N VAL A 157 -3.28 -0.09 26.97
CA VAL A 157 -4.09 0.32 25.82
C VAL A 157 -4.63 1.75 26.02
N GLU A 158 -5.23 2.04 27.19
CA GLU A 158 -5.74 3.37 27.52
C GLU A 158 -4.64 4.45 27.45
N LYS A 159 -3.45 4.14 27.97
CA LYS A 159 -2.30 5.06 27.92
C LYS A 159 -1.82 5.28 26.49
N LEU A 160 -1.76 4.23 25.67
CA LEU A 160 -1.35 4.34 24.26
C LEU A 160 -2.34 5.19 23.46
N GLU A 161 -3.65 4.95 23.63
CA GLU A 161 -4.70 5.74 22.97
C GLU A 161 -4.70 7.22 23.40
N ALA A 162 -4.23 7.53 24.62
CA ALA A 162 -4.09 8.89 25.10
C ALA A 162 -2.81 9.60 24.61
N LEU A 163 -1.87 8.90 23.98
CA LEU A 163 -0.65 9.51 23.45
C LEU A 163 -0.98 10.37 22.22
N GLU A 164 -0.58 11.64 22.26
CA GLU A 164 -0.67 12.51 21.09
C GLU A 164 0.14 11.93 19.93
N GLY A 165 -0.50 11.76 18.79
CA GLY A 165 0.05 11.15 17.58
C GLY A 165 -0.24 9.67 17.41
N VAL A 166 -0.85 8.97 18.38
CA VAL A 166 -1.43 7.62 18.19
C VAL A 166 -2.82 7.76 17.57
N ARG A 167 -3.20 6.81 16.70
CA ARG A 167 -4.43 6.84 15.90
C ARG A 167 -5.30 5.62 16.15
#